data_c616aef2a98185db9c2707f17761a772
#
_entry.id   c616aef2a98185db9c2707f17761a772
#
_cell.length_a   1.000
_cell.length_b   1.000
_cell.length_c   1.000
_cell.angle_alpha   90.00
_cell.angle_beta   90.00
_cell.angle_gamma   90.00
#
_symmetry.space_group_name_H-M   'P 1'
#
loop_
_entity.id
_entity.type
_entity.pdbx_description
1 polymer ?
#
loop_
_entity_poly.entity_id
_entity_poly.type
_entity_poly.pdbx_seq_one_letter_code
_entity_poly.pdbx_strand_id
1 'polypeptide(L)'
;AAQSKKVSEVVCKKTTAKAHSVKNITPPEVKPPFKNKTFTLTTNCGDIVIEANAKSAPITVVALAALANGGFFNKTLCHRLTTNNIYVLQCGDPTGTGMGGPNFSYRDENLPQAVESNYPAGVVAMANSGANTNGSQFFIVYENTSMRPEYTIWGKVTKGLEIVKAIAKEGVADGTNDGLPKQTIAIERVKVR
;
A
#
# COMPACT_ATOMS: atom_id res chain seq x y z
N ALA A 1 -35.27 -5.31 14.47
CA ALA A 1 -34.54 -6.38 13.81
C ALA A 1 -33.37 -5.77 13.06
N ALA A 2 -32.14 -5.93 13.59
CA ALA A 2 -30.92 -5.46 12.92
C ALA A 2 -30.65 -6.38 11.72
N GLN A 3 -30.74 -5.83 10.52
CA GLN A 3 -30.26 -6.51 9.31
C GLN A 3 -28.73 -6.66 9.40
N SER A 4 -28.27 -7.87 9.69
CA SER A 4 -26.87 -8.23 9.55
C SER A 4 -26.50 -8.04 8.06
N LYS A 5 -25.68 -7.03 7.76
CA LYS A 5 -25.06 -6.90 6.43
C LYS A 5 -24.23 -8.14 6.21
N LYS A 6 -24.70 -9.01 5.30
CA LYS A 6 -23.93 -10.15 4.81
C LYS A 6 -22.61 -9.60 4.26
N VAL A 7 -21.50 -9.80 4.98
CA VAL A 7 -20.17 -9.48 4.46
C VAL A 7 -19.98 -10.40 3.25
N SER A 8 -19.88 -9.82 2.07
CA SER A 8 -19.60 -10.58 0.86
C SER A 8 -18.24 -11.26 1.02
N GLU A 9 -18.21 -12.56 0.81
CA GLU A 9 -16.97 -13.35 0.87
C GLU A 9 -15.95 -12.79 -0.15
N VAL A 10 -14.71 -12.57 0.31
CA VAL A 10 -13.63 -12.14 -0.57
C VAL A 10 -13.16 -13.33 -1.40
N VAL A 11 -13.27 -13.22 -2.72
CA VAL A 11 -12.87 -14.25 -3.66
C VAL A 11 -11.73 -13.73 -4.52
N CYS A 12 -10.58 -14.39 -4.45
CA CYS A 12 -9.41 -14.05 -5.27
C CYS A 12 -9.40 -14.87 -6.56
N LYS A 13 -9.25 -14.18 -7.68
CA LYS A 13 -9.05 -14.80 -8.99
C LYS A 13 -7.58 -15.13 -9.20
N LYS A 14 -7.29 -16.04 -10.14
CA LYS A 14 -5.91 -16.26 -10.59
C LYS A 14 -5.38 -14.98 -11.23
N THR A 15 -4.11 -14.69 -11.00
CA THR A 15 -3.43 -13.55 -11.61
C THR A 15 -2.23 -14.01 -12.43
N THR A 16 -1.90 -13.24 -13.47
CA THR A 16 -0.67 -13.41 -14.26
C THR A 16 0.47 -12.53 -13.75
N ALA A 17 0.23 -11.78 -12.66
CA ALA A 17 1.25 -10.93 -12.06
C ALA A 17 2.41 -11.78 -11.53
N LYS A 18 3.62 -11.31 -11.80
CA LYS A 18 4.88 -11.91 -11.34
C LYS A 18 5.93 -10.83 -11.18
N ALA A 19 7.00 -11.13 -10.46
CA ALA A 19 8.15 -10.25 -10.39
C ALA A 19 8.67 -9.85 -11.78
N HIS A 20 8.91 -8.56 -11.96
CA HIS A 20 9.44 -8.01 -13.20
C HIS A 20 10.28 -6.76 -12.93
N SER A 21 11.02 -6.29 -13.93
CA SER A 21 11.82 -5.08 -13.81
C SER A 21 10.96 -3.84 -13.63
N VAL A 22 11.51 -2.85 -12.93
CA VAL A 22 10.85 -1.57 -12.71
C VAL A 22 10.78 -0.74 -14.00
N LYS A 23 9.71 0.03 -14.14
CA LYS A 23 9.61 1.04 -15.19
C LYS A 23 10.30 2.32 -14.74
N ASN A 24 11.05 2.92 -15.64
CA ASN A 24 11.62 4.25 -15.41
C ASN A 24 10.54 5.32 -15.59
N ILE A 25 10.26 6.04 -14.52
CA ILE A 25 9.34 7.17 -14.52
C ILE A 25 10.13 8.41 -14.09
N THR A 26 9.99 9.50 -14.85
CA THR A 26 10.61 10.77 -14.48
C THR A 26 10.00 11.31 -13.19
N PRO A 27 10.81 11.77 -12.23
CA PRO A 27 10.30 12.38 -11.02
C PRO A 27 9.37 13.56 -11.36
N PRO A 28 8.17 13.60 -10.79
CA PRO A 28 7.23 14.66 -11.09
C PRO A 28 7.64 15.98 -10.41
N GLU A 29 7.28 17.08 -11.03
CA GLU A 29 7.37 18.38 -10.38
C GLU A 29 6.24 18.54 -9.35
N VAL A 30 6.60 18.97 -8.14
CA VAL A 30 5.65 19.13 -7.03
C VAL A 30 5.26 20.60 -6.93
N LYS A 31 4.06 20.92 -7.37
CA LYS A 31 3.52 22.29 -7.41
C LYS A 31 2.12 22.35 -6.80
N PRO A 32 1.78 23.40 -6.03
CA PRO A 32 0.40 23.67 -5.64
C PRO A 32 -0.48 24.03 -6.84
N PRO A 33 -1.83 23.89 -6.72
CA PRO A 33 -2.55 23.49 -5.52
C PRO A 33 -2.52 21.97 -5.30
N PHE A 34 -2.35 21.56 -4.02
CA PHE A 34 -2.35 20.15 -3.62
C PHE A 34 -3.80 19.71 -3.35
N LYS A 35 -4.34 18.92 -4.27
CA LYS A 35 -5.69 18.34 -4.14
C LYS A 35 -5.59 16.87 -3.76
N ASN A 36 -6.41 16.45 -2.81
CA ASN A 36 -6.57 15.05 -2.49
C ASN A 36 -6.92 14.25 -3.74
N LYS A 37 -6.43 13.02 -3.78
CA LYS A 37 -6.63 12.11 -4.89
C LYS A 37 -7.19 10.79 -4.40
N THR A 38 -7.96 10.14 -5.25
CA THR A 38 -8.45 8.79 -5.00
C THR A 38 -7.66 7.81 -5.85
N PHE A 39 -7.02 6.85 -5.16
CA PHE A 39 -6.31 5.74 -5.79
C PHE A 39 -7.20 4.50 -5.73
N THR A 40 -7.55 3.95 -6.87
CA THR A 40 -8.24 2.65 -6.95
C THR A 40 -7.23 1.60 -7.39
N LEU A 41 -6.88 0.70 -6.46
CA LEU A 41 -6.05 -0.46 -6.72
C LEU A 41 -6.97 -1.59 -7.15
N THR A 42 -7.01 -1.91 -8.44
CA THR A 42 -7.68 -3.11 -8.91
C THR A 42 -6.78 -4.30 -8.64
N THR A 43 -7.18 -5.15 -7.71
CA THR A 43 -6.44 -6.38 -7.36
C THR A 43 -7.15 -7.61 -7.90
N ASN A 44 -6.46 -8.75 -7.92
CA ASN A 44 -7.09 -10.04 -8.22
C ASN A 44 -8.12 -10.50 -7.17
N CYS A 45 -8.20 -9.81 -6.04
CA CYS A 45 -9.14 -10.08 -4.95
C CYS A 45 -10.24 -9.02 -4.80
N GLY A 46 -10.31 -8.05 -5.70
CA GLY A 46 -11.24 -6.91 -5.68
C GLY A 46 -10.53 -5.56 -5.58
N ASP A 47 -11.32 -4.50 -5.57
CA ASP A 47 -10.81 -3.14 -5.54
C ASP A 47 -10.52 -2.67 -4.11
N ILE A 48 -9.34 -2.10 -3.92
CA ILE A 48 -8.96 -1.36 -2.70
C ILE A 48 -8.88 0.11 -3.09
N VAL A 49 -9.67 0.94 -2.43
CA VAL A 49 -9.74 2.38 -2.69
C VAL A 49 -9.07 3.13 -1.55
N ILE A 50 -8.14 3.99 -1.90
CA ILE A 50 -7.36 4.82 -0.97
C ILE A 50 -7.64 6.28 -1.27
N GLU A 51 -8.08 7.02 -0.27
CA GLU A 51 -8.09 8.48 -0.32
C GLU A 51 -6.73 9.01 0.13
N ALA A 52 -6.03 9.68 -0.78
CA ALA A 52 -4.69 10.19 -0.57
C ALA A 52 -4.74 11.68 -0.16
N ASN A 53 -4.06 11.99 0.96
CA ASN A 53 -4.04 13.34 1.53
C ASN A 53 -2.85 14.14 1.00
N ALA A 54 -3.07 14.83 -0.13
CA ALA A 54 -2.04 15.65 -0.75
C ALA A 54 -1.70 16.93 0.01
N LYS A 55 -2.53 17.34 0.98
CA LYS A 55 -2.22 18.50 1.84
C LYS A 55 -1.17 18.15 2.88
N SER A 56 -1.24 16.94 3.44
CA SER A 56 -0.31 16.47 4.47
C SER A 56 0.94 15.81 3.91
N ALA A 57 0.83 15.17 2.73
CA ALA A 57 1.94 14.47 2.08
C ALA A 57 1.99 14.80 0.57
N PRO A 58 2.23 16.06 0.20
CA PRO A 58 2.15 16.51 -1.18
C PRO A 58 3.16 15.84 -2.11
N ILE A 59 4.41 15.70 -1.68
CA ILE A 59 5.47 15.07 -2.48
C ILE A 59 5.13 13.60 -2.71
N THR A 60 4.76 12.90 -1.66
CA THR A 60 4.38 11.47 -1.70
C THR A 60 3.22 11.24 -2.66
N VAL A 61 2.13 12.00 -2.52
CA VAL A 61 0.93 11.81 -3.36
C VAL A 61 1.22 12.13 -4.82
N VAL A 62 1.98 13.18 -5.10
CA VAL A 62 2.39 13.54 -6.48
C VAL A 62 3.28 12.45 -7.08
N ALA A 63 4.27 11.94 -6.33
CA ALA A 63 5.15 10.88 -6.78
C ALA A 63 4.37 9.58 -7.07
N LEU A 64 3.54 9.14 -6.15
CA LEU A 64 2.74 7.92 -6.32
C LEU A 64 1.72 8.04 -7.46
N ALA A 65 1.10 9.20 -7.64
CA ALA A 65 0.20 9.45 -8.76
C ALA A 65 0.92 9.36 -10.12
N ALA A 66 2.12 9.91 -10.22
CA ALA A 66 2.93 9.80 -11.43
C ALA A 66 3.33 8.36 -11.73
N LEU A 67 3.77 7.62 -10.72
CA LEU A 67 4.09 6.20 -10.85
C LEU A 67 2.86 5.39 -11.29
N ALA A 68 1.72 5.60 -10.68
CA ALA A 68 0.47 4.94 -11.02
C ALA A 68 0.03 5.22 -12.47
N ASN A 69 0.05 6.49 -12.87
CA ASN A 69 -0.31 6.92 -14.22
C ASN A 69 0.66 6.38 -15.28
N GLY A 70 1.93 6.18 -14.93
CA GLY A 70 2.94 5.53 -15.76
C GLY A 70 2.86 3.99 -15.81
N GLY A 71 1.90 3.40 -15.09
CA GLY A 71 1.73 1.95 -15.03
C GLY A 71 2.81 1.21 -14.22
N PHE A 72 3.50 1.91 -13.34
CA PHE A 72 4.56 1.33 -12.48
C PHE A 72 4.07 0.16 -11.63
N PHE A 73 2.86 0.25 -11.11
CA PHE A 73 2.27 -0.75 -10.22
C PHE A 73 1.53 -1.86 -10.96
N ASN A 74 1.42 -1.80 -12.29
CA ASN A 74 0.64 -2.79 -13.04
C ASN A 74 1.29 -4.18 -12.95
N LYS A 75 0.47 -5.19 -12.64
CA LYS A 75 0.92 -6.59 -12.52
C LYS A 75 2.02 -6.80 -11.47
N THR A 76 1.91 -6.11 -10.34
CA THR A 76 2.88 -6.20 -9.23
C THR A 76 2.29 -6.95 -8.04
N LEU A 77 3.08 -7.82 -7.44
CA LEU A 77 2.68 -8.59 -6.26
C LEU A 77 2.79 -7.73 -4.99
N CYS A 78 1.86 -7.93 -4.04
CA CYS A 78 2.09 -7.50 -2.67
C CYS A 78 2.95 -8.57 -1.99
N HIS A 79 4.21 -8.26 -1.78
CA HIS A 79 5.27 -9.23 -1.49
C HIS A 79 5.48 -9.54 -0.02
N ARG A 80 4.86 -8.79 0.90
CA ARG A 80 5.06 -8.98 2.34
C ARG A 80 3.77 -8.78 3.12
N LEU A 81 3.49 -9.74 3.98
CA LEU A 81 2.43 -9.71 4.97
C LEU A 81 3.04 -9.93 6.36
N THR A 82 2.63 -9.12 7.33
CA THR A 82 2.95 -9.31 8.75
C THR A 82 1.67 -9.55 9.55
N THR A 83 1.71 -10.50 10.49
CA THR A 83 0.53 -10.98 11.22
C THR A 83 0.70 -11.02 12.74
N ASN A 84 1.80 -10.48 13.27
CA ASN A 84 2.06 -10.43 14.70
C ASN A 84 2.73 -9.11 15.08
N ASN A 85 2.18 -8.40 16.05
CA ASN A 85 2.57 -7.07 16.54
C ASN A 85 2.44 -5.94 15.50
N ILE A 86 2.84 -6.18 14.28
CA ILE A 86 2.69 -5.28 13.13
C ILE A 86 1.75 -5.96 12.15
N TYR A 87 0.69 -5.26 11.74
CA TYR A 87 -0.40 -5.80 10.93
C TYR A 87 -0.50 -5.04 9.62
N VAL A 88 0.38 -5.38 8.67
CA VAL A 88 0.49 -4.69 7.39
C VAL A 88 0.56 -5.65 6.21
N LEU A 89 0.06 -5.18 5.07
CA LEU A 89 0.29 -5.74 3.74
C LEU A 89 1.13 -4.74 2.95
N GLN A 90 2.32 -5.12 2.53
CA GLN A 90 3.25 -4.28 1.79
C GLN A 90 3.25 -4.63 0.30
N CYS A 91 3.15 -3.59 -0.51
CA CYS A 91 3.07 -3.64 -1.97
C CYS A 91 4.01 -2.58 -2.58
N GLY A 92 4.05 -2.50 -3.90
CA GLY A 92 4.69 -1.39 -4.61
C GLY A 92 6.11 -1.65 -5.08
N ASP A 93 6.60 -2.88 -4.96
CA ASP A 93 7.87 -3.31 -5.54
C ASP A 93 7.63 -4.26 -6.72
N PRO A 94 7.82 -3.79 -7.96
CA PRO A 94 7.66 -4.66 -9.13
C PRO A 94 8.57 -5.88 -9.13
N THR A 95 9.75 -5.79 -8.51
CA THR A 95 10.70 -6.90 -8.43
C THR A 95 10.29 -7.97 -7.40
N GLY A 96 9.39 -7.63 -6.48
CA GLY A 96 8.91 -8.52 -5.42
C GLY A 96 9.95 -8.91 -4.38
N THR A 97 11.11 -8.26 -4.36
CA THR A 97 12.23 -8.56 -3.46
C THR A 97 12.23 -7.75 -2.17
N GLY A 98 11.44 -6.68 -2.12
CA GLY A 98 11.49 -5.68 -1.06
C GLY A 98 12.58 -4.62 -1.25
N MET A 99 13.39 -4.76 -2.30
CA MET A 99 14.53 -3.86 -2.61
C MET A 99 14.26 -2.98 -3.83
N GLY A 100 13.23 -3.28 -4.62
CA GLY A 100 12.91 -2.56 -5.85
C GLY A 100 12.19 -1.24 -5.59
N GLY A 101 12.33 -0.31 -6.52
CA GLY A 101 11.68 0.99 -6.48
C GLY A 101 12.05 1.83 -7.69
N PRO A 102 11.53 3.06 -7.79
CA PRO A 102 11.88 3.99 -8.85
C PRO A 102 13.33 4.46 -8.73
N ASN A 103 13.83 5.12 -9.77
CA ASN A 103 15.17 5.68 -9.81
C ASN A 103 15.29 7.05 -9.09
N PHE A 104 14.37 7.36 -8.22
CA PHE A 104 14.38 8.56 -7.38
C PHE A 104 13.89 8.24 -5.97
N SER A 105 14.23 9.07 -5.02
CA SER A 105 13.71 9.03 -3.65
C SER A 105 13.29 10.43 -3.19
N TYR A 106 12.51 10.50 -2.14
CA TYR A 106 12.01 11.75 -1.59
C TYR A 106 11.85 11.68 -0.07
N ARG A 107 11.79 12.86 0.53
CA ARG A 107 11.78 13.05 1.99
C ARG A 107 10.51 12.53 2.65
N ASP A 108 10.60 12.29 3.94
CA ASP A 108 9.47 11.98 4.80
C ASP A 108 8.53 13.18 4.96
N GLU A 109 7.25 12.87 5.04
CA GLU A 109 6.17 13.82 5.27
C GLU A 109 5.18 13.23 6.27
N ASN A 110 4.42 14.06 6.95
CA ASN A 110 3.29 13.63 7.78
C ASN A 110 3.59 12.41 8.68
N LEU A 111 4.70 12.46 9.38
CA LEU A 111 5.05 11.42 10.36
C LEU A 111 4.12 11.51 11.57
N PRO A 112 3.62 10.38 12.10
CA PRO A 112 2.76 10.39 13.29
C PRO A 112 3.57 10.66 14.57
N GLN A 113 2.86 10.85 15.66
CA GLN A 113 3.49 10.90 16.97
C GLN A 113 3.88 9.50 17.46
N ALA A 114 4.84 9.43 18.38
CA ALA A 114 5.27 8.19 19.01
C ALA A 114 4.31 7.82 20.16
N VAL A 115 3.12 7.35 19.80
CA VAL A 115 2.07 6.92 20.73
C VAL A 115 1.58 5.53 20.36
N GLU A 116 0.85 4.90 21.28
CA GLU A 116 0.23 3.59 21.00
C GLU A 116 -0.74 3.69 19.82
N SER A 117 -0.74 2.66 18.99
CA SER A 117 -1.58 2.59 17.77
C SER A 117 -1.42 3.80 16.84
N ASN A 118 -0.20 4.32 16.73
CA ASN A 118 0.10 5.48 15.89
C ASN A 118 -0.09 5.22 14.38
N TYR A 119 -0.24 3.95 13.99
CA TYR A 119 -0.68 3.52 12.67
C TYR A 119 -1.98 2.71 12.80
N PRO A 120 -3.14 3.38 12.91
CA PRO A 120 -4.41 2.70 13.09
C PRO A 120 -4.86 1.98 11.81
N ALA A 121 -5.78 1.02 11.97
CA ALA A 121 -6.36 0.27 10.87
C ALA A 121 -6.91 1.19 9.77
N GLY A 122 -6.61 0.87 8.52
CA GLY A 122 -6.99 1.63 7.34
C GLY A 122 -5.96 2.65 6.86
N VAL A 123 -4.99 3.01 7.68
CA VAL A 123 -3.90 3.93 7.28
C VAL A 123 -3.03 3.28 6.20
N VAL A 124 -2.59 4.10 5.26
CA VAL A 124 -1.61 3.71 4.23
C VAL A 124 -0.38 4.60 4.38
N ALA A 125 0.77 3.98 4.48
CA ALA A 125 2.04 4.65 4.69
C ALA A 125 3.14 4.12 3.78
N MET A 126 4.23 4.89 3.63
CA MET A 126 5.39 4.50 2.83
C MET A 126 6.33 3.59 3.61
N ALA A 127 6.75 2.50 2.99
CA ALA A 127 7.93 1.78 3.40
C ALA A 127 9.20 2.57 2.99
N ASN A 128 10.29 2.40 3.73
CA ASN A 128 11.55 3.07 3.44
C ASN A 128 12.76 2.23 3.89
N SER A 129 13.95 2.69 3.56
CA SER A 129 15.24 2.11 3.99
C SER A 129 16.01 3.07 4.91
N GLY A 130 15.30 3.85 5.70
CA GLY A 130 15.80 4.90 6.57
C GLY A 130 15.15 6.23 6.26
N ALA A 131 15.54 7.29 6.98
CA ALA A 131 14.98 8.62 6.81
C ALA A 131 15.15 9.14 5.38
N ASN A 132 14.08 9.73 4.84
CA ASN A 132 14.07 10.39 3.53
C ASN A 132 14.45 9.48 2.35
N THR A 133 14.06 8.21 2.42
CA THR A 133 14.32 7.22 1.35
C THR A 133 13.04 6.66 0.74
N ASN A 134 11.96 7.43 0.71
CA ASN A 134 10.70 7.01 0.13
C ASN A 134 10.83 6.80 -1.38
N GLY A 135 10.17 5.79 -1.90
CA GLY A 135 10.12 5.45 -3.32
C GLY A 135 8.72 5.06 -3.75
N SER A 136 8.49 3.78 -4.00
CA SER A 136 7.21 3.26 -4.46
C SER A 136 6.55 2.28 -3.50
N GLN A 137 7.32 1.67 -2.60
CA GLN A 137 6.77 0.67 -1.69
C GLN A 137 5.94 1.33 -0.60
N PHE A 138 4.76 0.79 -0.38
CA PHE A 138 3.82 1.25 0.64
C PHE A 138 3.20 0.06 1.36
N PHE A 139 2.63 0.31 2.51
CA PHE A 139 1.89 -0.71 3.24
C PHE A 139 0.52 -0.21 3.68
N ILE A 140 -0.42 -1.14 3.71
CA ILE A 140 -1.78 -0.94 4.21
C ILE A 140 -1.85 -1.56 5.60
N VAL A 141 -2.21 -0.77 6.59
CA VAL A 141 -2.42 -1.22 7.96
C VAL A 141 -3.83 -1.79 8.07
N TYR A 142 -3.97 -3.07 8.41
CA TYR A 142 -5.27 -3.72 8.49
C TYR A 142 -5.81 -3.91 9.92
N GLU A 143 -4.96 -3.77 10.93
CA GLU A 143 -5.32 -3.67 12.35
C GLU A 143 -4.44 -2.62 13.03
N ASN A 144 -4.90 -2.06 14.17
CA ASN A 144 -4.16 -1.05 14.90
C ASN A 144 -2.75 -1.53 15.22
N THR A 145 -1.77 -0.74 14.82
CA THR A 145 -0.36 -1.09 14.91
C THR A 145 0.43 0.05 15.55
N SER A 146 1.35 -0.31 16.44
CA SER A 146 2.32 0.60 17.02
C SER A 146 3.68 0.36 16.38
N MET A 147 4.24 1.39 15.76
CA MET A 147 5.58 1.36 15.13
C MET A 147 6.34 2.63 15.47
N ARG A 148 7.64 2.64 15.22
CA ARG A 148 8.41 3.89 15.19
C ARG A 148 7.76 4.87 14.22
N PRO A 149 7.66 6.18 14.55
CA PRO A 149 7.01 7.17 13.72
C PRO A 149 7.90 7.62 12.55
N GLU A 150 8.37 6.68 11.77
CA GLU A 150 9.38 6.85 10.71
C GLU A 150 8.81 6.67 9.30
N TYR A 151 7.50 6.40 9.19
CA TYR A 151 6.85 6.07 7.92
C TYR A 151 5.80 7.12 7.56
N THR A 152 5.98 7.75 6.41
CA THR A 152 5.06 8.79 5.89
C THR A 152 3.66 8.24 5.71
N ILE A 153 2.70 8.78 6.45
CA ILE A 153 1.26 8.50 6.24
C ILE A 153 0.77 9.38 5.11
N TRP A 154 0.26 8.76 4.04
CA TRP A 154 -0.19 9.51 2.87
C TRP A 154 -1.65 9.26 2.49
N GLY A 155 -2.31 8.28 3.08
CA GLY A 155 -3.69 7.99 2.73
C GLY A 155 -4.40 7.09 3.72
N LYS A 156 -5.67 6.83 3.41
CA LYS A 156 -6.55 5.96 4.17
C LYS A 156 -7.40 5.13 3.22
N VAL A 157 -7.55 3.85 3.52
CA VAL A 157 -8.46 2.95 2.80
C VAL A 157 -9.91 3.35 3.11
N THR A 158 -10.68 3.63 2.08
CA THR A 158 -12.11 3.95 2.16
C THR A 158 -13.00 2.81 1.70
N LYS A 159 -12.44 1.85 0.93
CA LYS A 159 -13.12 0.64 0.47
C LYS A 159 -12.09 -0.48 0.29
N GLY A 160 -12.46 -1.69 0.66
CA GLY A 160 -11.65 -2.89 0.39
C GLY A 160 -10.71 -3.30 1.51
N LEU A 161 -10.78 -2.71 2.71
CA LEU A 161 -9.96 -3.15 3.84
C LEU A 161 -10.23 -4.61 4.22
N GLU A 162 -11.47 -5.08 4.03
CA GLU A 162 -11.88 -6.47 4.21
C GLU A 162 -11.11 -7.44 3.32
N ILE A 163 -10.64 -6.99 2.15
CA ILE A 163 -9.77 -7.78 1.27
C ILE A 163 -8.44 -8.04 1.96
N VAL A 164 -7.81 -7.00 2.49
CA VAL A 164 -6.53 -7.12 3.21
C VAL A 164 -6.67 -8.02 4.43
N LYS A 165 -7.75 -7.88 5.18
CA LYS A 165 -8.04 -8.74 6.34
C LYS A 165 -8.25 -10.21 5.95
N ALA A 166 -8.90 -10.46 4.82
CA ALA A 166 -9.08 -11.81 4.29
C ALA A 166 -7.74 -12.46 3.90
N ILE A 167 -6.84 -11.69 3.26
CA ILE A 167 -5.48 -12.14 2.95
C ILE A 167 -4.72 -12.47 4.24
N ALA A 168 -4.80 -11.59 5.23
CA ALA A 168 -4.13 -11.78 6.52
C ALA A 168 -4.63 -13.02 7.27
N LYS A 169 -5.91 -13.34 7.16
CA LYS A 169 -6.52 -14.53 7.76
C LYS A 169 -5.95 -15.84 7.19
N GLU A 170 -5.60 -15.87 5.91
CA GLU A 170 -4.92 -17.02 5.28
C GLU A 170 -3.47 -17.17 5.75
N GLY A 171 -2.86 -16.10 6.24
CA GLY A 171 -1.53 -16.09 6.81
C GLY A 171 -0.40 -15.98 5.78
N VAL A 172 0.82 -16.24 6.26
CA VAL A 172 2.07 -16.18 5.50
C VAL A 172 2.36 -17.55 4.89
N ALA A 173 2.91 -17.57 3.68
CA ALA A 173 3.10 -18.79 2.88
C ALA A 173 3.99 -19.85 3.55
N ASP A 174 5.01 -19.42 4.31
CA ASP A 174 5.92 -20.31 5.03
C ASP A 174 5.48 -20.64 6.47
N GLY A 175 4.29 -20.18 6.88
CA GLY A 175 3.74 -20.39 8.21
C GLY A 175 4.33 -19.49 9.31
N THR A 176 5.22 -18.56 8.95
CA THR A 176 5.76 -17.55 9.88
C THR A 176 4.80 -16.37 10.01
N ASN A 177 5.23 -15.32 10.73
CA ASN A 177 4.45 -14.09 10.92
C ASN A 177 4.89 -12.93 10.00
N ASP A 178 5.85 -13.15 9.13
CA ASP A 178 6.41 -12.12 8.25
C ASP A 178 6.96 -12.76 6.98
N GLY A 179 6.37 -12.46 5.86
CA GLY A 179 6.79 -12.99 4.58
C GLY A 179 5.74 -12.85 3.48
N LEU A 180 5.90 -13.63 2.42
CA LEU A 180 4.97 -13.64 1.30
C LEU A 180 3.57 -14.11 1.75
N PRO A 181 2.48 -13.42 1.38
CA PRO A 181 1.13 -13.91 1.67
C PRO A 181 0.89 -15.31 1.10
N LYS A 182 0.23 -16.18 1.86
CA LYS A 182 -0.18 -17.51 1.39
C LYS A 182 -1.17 -17.40 0.22
N GLN A 183 -2.18 -16.54 0.36
CA GLN A 183 -3.05 -16.16 -0.75
C GLN A 183 -2.37 -15.07 -1.57
N THR A 184 -2.05 -15.36 -2.81
CA THR A 184 -1.48 -14.35 -3.73
C THR A 184 -2.44 -13.18 -3.91
N ILE A 185 -1.95 -11.98 -3.65
CA ILE A 185 -2.62 -10.74 -3.98
C ILE A 185 -1.69 -9.86 -4.83
N ALA A 186 -2.24 -9.36 -5.94
CA ALA A 186 -1.51 -8.54 -6.89
C ALA A 186 -2.30 -7.30 -7.27
N ILE A 187 -1.59 -6.21 -7.48
CA ILE A 187 -2.14 -5.01 -8.10
C ILE A 187 -2.13 -5.23 -9.61
N GLU A 188 -3.31 -5.35 -10.21
CA GLU A 188 -3.44 -5.48 -11.66
C GLU A 188 -3.22 -4.14 -12.37
N ARG A 189 -3.74 -3.08 -11.75
CA ARG A 189 -3.57 -1.68 -12.18
C ARG A 189 -3.95 -0.72 -11.05
N VAL A 190 -3.50 0.53 -11.17
CA VAL A 190 -3.92 1.64 -10.29
C VAL A 190 -4.50 2.76 -11.14
N LYS A 191 -5.68 3.23 -10.78
CA LYS A 191 -6.33 4.41 -11.36
C LYS A 191 -6.32 5.53 -10.33
N VAL A 192 -5.92 6.72 -10.77
CA VAL A 192 -5.88 7.94 -9.93
C VAL A 192 -6.85 8.97 -10.47
N ARG A 193 -7.64 9.54 -9.57
CA ARG A 193 -8.58 10.65 -9.87
C ARG A 193 -8.39 11.80 -8.89
#